data_38443f0ba98641d73b09c23d92ddd642
#
_entry.id   38443f0ba98641d73b09c23d92ddd642
#
_cell.length_a   1.000
_cell.length_b   1.000
_cell.length_c   1.000
_cell.angle_alpha   90.00
_cell.angle_beta   90.00
_cell.angle_gamma   90.00
#
_symmetry.space_group_name_H-M   'P 1'
#
loop_
_entity.id
_entity.type
_entity.pdbx_description
1 polymer ?
#
loop_
_entity_poly.entity_id
_entity_poly.type
_entity_poly.pdbx_seq_one_letter_code
_entity_poly.pdbx_strand_id
1 'polypeptide(L)'
;VGAFFAAHVFYIAGFSSQPLSLRAEAALPVLAVAGVYVLVNGRIQAGIREQKQTQMSLPVALYAGVISLMLLMALSTFARPAWGQFPALLVSLGAGLFFISDSILAFDRFAKPIRFGDMMVMVTYHLGQFCIAAGVLAQFAGK
;
A
#
# COMPACT_ATOMS: atom_id res chain seq x y z
N VAL A 1 8.38 10.62 7.61
CA VAL A 1 7.18 10.67 6.76
C VAL A 1 7.57 11.00 5.32
N GLY A 2 8.31 12.10 5.03
CA GLY A 2 8.62 12.53 3.66
C GLY A 2 9.36 11.51 2.80
N ALA A 3 10.37 10.82 3.34
CA ALA A 3 11.12 9.80 2.61
C ALA A 3 10.26 8.59 2.23
N PHE A 4 9.37 8.16 3.12
CA PHE A 4 8.42 7.08 2.84
C PHE A 4 7.41 7.49 1.77
N PHE A 5 6.89 8.71 1.83
CA PHE A 5 6.00 9.23 0.79
C PHE A 5 6.69 9.22 -0.59
N ALA A 6 7.93 9.69 -0.67
CA ALA A 6 8.71 9.66 -1.90
C ALA A 6 8.91 8.22 -2.42
N ALA A 7 9.24 7.26 -1.54
CA ALA A 7 9.37 5.85 -1.92
C ALA A 7 8.09 5.29 -2.56
N HIS A 8 6.91 5.60 -2.00
CA HIS A 8 5.64 5.16 -2.56
C HIS A 8 5.36 5.77 -3.95
N VAL A 9 5.74 7.04 -4.16
CA VAL A 9 5.63 7.68 -5.49
C VAL A 9 6.52 6.96 -6.51
N PHE A 10 7.74 6.59 -6.13
CA PHE A 10 8.62 5.80 -7.01
C PHE A 10 8.06 4.40 -7.30
N TYR A 11 7.47 3.72 -6.31
CA TYR A 11 6.80 2.43 -6.54
C TYR A 11 5.61 2.57 -7.49
N ILE A 12 4.77 3.59 -7.32
CA ILE A 12 3.65 3.88 -8.22
C ILE A 12 4.18 4.07 -9.65
N ALA A 13 5.21 4.91 -9.84
CA ALA A 13 5.81 5.15 -11.14
C ALA A 13 6.38 3.86 -11.76
N GLY A 14 7.11 3.06 -10.99
CA GLY A 14 7.69 1.79 -11.43
C GLY A 14 6.63 0.78 -11.85
N PHE A 15 5.58 0.58 -11.06
CA PHE A 15 4.50 -0.35 -11.38
C PHE A 15 3.64 0.13 -12.57
N SER A 16 3.60 1.44 -12.82
CA SER A 16 2.84 2.05 -13.91
C SER A 16 3.63 2.17 -15.23
N SER A 17 4.90 1.81 -15.24
CA SER A 17 5.82 2.02 -16.37
C SER A 17 5.46 1.27 -17.66
N GLN A 18 4.59 0.26 -17.58
CA GLN A 18 4.19 -0.58 -18.70
C GLN A 18 2.71 -0.36 -19.05
N PRO A 19 2.30 -0.52 -20.34
CA PRO A 19 0.91 -0.40 -20.73
C PRO A 19 -0.05 -1.28 -19.93
N LEU A 20 -1.20 -0.73 -19.55
CA LEU A 20 -2.25 -1.43 -18.84
C LEU A 20 -3.31 -1.93 -19.85
N SER A 21 -3.63 -3.24 -19.76
CA SER A 21 -4.78 -3.80 -20.47
C SER A 21 -6.02 -3.62 -19.60
N LEU A 22 -6.82 -2.59 -19.91
CA LEU A 22 -8.08 -2.36 -19.22
C LEU A 22 -9.10 -3.45 -19.62
N ARG A 23 -9.40 -4.33 -18.67
CA ARG A 23 -10.49 -5.30 -18.75
C ARG A 23 -11.50 -5.00 -17.64
N ALA A 24 -12.75 -5.41 -17.81
CA ALA A 24 -13.80 -5.23 -16.81
C ALA A 24 -13.43 -5.81 -15.43
N GLU A 25 -12.59 -6.85 -15.42
CA GLU A 25 -12.05 -7.50 -14.21
C GLU A 25 -11.18 -6.56 -13.34
N ALA A 26 -10.65 -5.47 -13.93
CA ALA A 26 -9.88 -4.46 -13.19
C ALA A 26 -10.74 -3.65 -12.21
N ALA A 27 -12.05 -3.66 -12.35
CA ALA A 27 -12.96 -2.96 -11.43
C ALA A 27 -12.94 -3.57 -10.02
N LEU A 28 -12.81 -4.89 -9.91
CA LEU A 28 -12.86 -5.58 -8.62
C LEU A 28 -11.73 -5.14 -7.66
N PRO A 29 -10.43 -5.15 -8.04
CA PRO A 29 -9.38 -4.66 -7.15
C PRO A 29 -9.51 -3.18 -6.82
N VAL A 30 -10.01 -2.35 -7.75
CA VAL A 30 -10.26 -0.93 -7.47
C VAL A 30 -11.30 -0.76 -6.37
N LEU A 31 -12.44 -1.44 -6.48
CA LEU A 31 -13.52 -1.39 -5.49
C LEU A 31 -13.06 -1.96 -4.14
N ALA A 32 -12.29 -3.06 -4.14
CA ALA A 32 -11.76 -3.66 -2.93
C ALA A 32 -10.80 -2.71 -2.19
N VAL A 33 -9.81 -2.15 -2.89
CA VAL A 33 -8.84 -1.20 -2.29
C VAL A 33 -9.55 0.07 -1.81
N ALA A 34 -10.47 0.62 -2.59
CA ALA A 34 -11.26 1.79 -2.19
C ALA A 34 -12.11 1.52 -0.95
N GLY A 35 -12.77 0.36 -0.87
CA GLY A 35 -13.55 -0.05 0.29
C GLY A 35 -12.69 -0.19 1.54
N VAL A 36 -11.54 -0.86 1.44
CA VAL A 36 -10.60 -1.00 2.56
C VAL A 36 -10.06 0.37 2.99
N TYR A 37 -9.68 1.25 2.04
CA TYR A 37 -9.26 2.62 2.34
C TYR A 37 -10.33 3.37 3.14
N VAL A 38 -11.58 3.36 2.68
CA VAL A 38 -12.68 4.07 3.36
C VAL A 38 -12.89 3.55 4.78
N LEU A 39 -12.88 2.22 4.96
CA LEU A 39 -13.09 1.60 6.26
C LEU A 39 -11.94 1.89 7.25
N VAL A 40 -10.70 1.70 6.81
CA VAL A 40 -9.51 1.90 7.65
C VAL A 40 -9.33 3.38 7.97
N ASN A 41 -9.33 4.23 6.94
CA ASN A 41 -9.16 5.67 7.12
C ASN A 41 -10.30 6.28 7.95
N GLY A 42 -11.53 5.84 7.77
CA GLY A 42 -12.67 6.30 8.56
C GLY A 42 -12.48 6.08 10.06
N ARG A 43 -11.95 4.92 10.47
CA ARG A 43 -11.64 4.64 11.89
C ARG A 43 -10.47 5.45 12.43
N ILE A 44 -9.43 5.60 11.62
CA ILE A 44 -8.27 6.44 11.98
C ILE A 44 -8.70 7.90 12.15
N GLN A 45 -9.53 8.43 11.24
CA GLN A 45 -10.05 9.80 11.32
C GLN A 45 -10.96 10.02 12.53
N ALA A 46 -11.73 9.02 12.94
CA ALA A 46 -12.51 9.08 14.17
C ALA A 46 -11.59 9.23 15.40
N GLY A 47 -10.54 8.39 15.50
CA GLY A 47 -9.57 8.48 16.58
C GLY A 47 -8.79 9.80 16.61
N ILE A 48 -8.40 10.34 15.44
CA ILE A 48 -7.76 11.67 15.34
C ILE A 48 -8.66 12.76 15.93
N ARG A 49 -9.98 12.69 15.66
CA ARG A 49 -10.96 13.63 16.22
C ARG A 49 -11.12 13.49 17.72
N GLU A 50 -11.21 12.25 18.22
CA GLU A 50 -11.31 11.97 19.66
C GLU A 50 -10.10 12.48 20.43
N GLN A 51 -8.90 12.35 19.84
CA GLN A 51 -7.64 12.85 20.42
C GLN A 51 -7.42 14.37 20.20
N LYS A 52 -8.38 15.06 19.56
CA LYS A 52 -8.28 16.50 19.23
C LYS A 52 -7.04 16.88 18.38
N GLN A 53 -6.53 15.92 17.58
CA GLN A 53 -5.37 16.13 16.69
C GLN A 53 -5.79 16.43 15.25
N THR A 54 -6.80 17.27 15.06
CA THR A 54 -7.44 17.54 13.76
C THR A 54 -6.47 18.03 12.69
N GLN A 55 -5.35 18.65 13.08
CA GLN A 55 -4.26 19.03 12.15
C GLN A 55 -3.62 17.83 11.45
N MET A 56 -3.73 16.61 12.01
CA MET A 56 -3.21 15.38 11.40
C MET A 56 -4.20 14.73 10.42
N SER A 57 -5.45 15.17 10.40
CA SER A 57 -6.52 14.56 9.58
C SER A 57 -6.16 14.54 8.10
N LEU A 58 -5.81 15.67 7.51
CA LEU A 58 -5.47 15.77 6.09
C LEU A 58 -4.15 15.06 5.73
N PRO A 59 -3.03 15.29 6.45
CA PRO A 59 -1.79 14.57 6.16
C PRO A 59 -1.93 13.05 6.22
N VAL A 60 -2.65 12.52 7.21
CA VAL A 60 -2.86 11.07 7.37
C VAL A 60 -3.75 10.52 6.24
N ALA A 61 -4.82 11.23 5.88
CA ALA A 61 -5.70 10.80 4.79
C ALA A 61 -4.98 10.80 3.43
N LEU A 62 -4.18 11.82 3.14
CA LEU A 62 -3.38 11.90 1.92
C LEU A 62 -2.34 10.77 1.85
N TYR A 63 -1.64 10.51 2.95
CA TYR A 63 -0.66 9.44 3.02
C TYR A 63 -1.30 8.07 2.84
N ALA A 64 -2.42 7.80 3.51
CA ALA A 64 -3.19 6.57 3.33
C ALA A 64 -3.69 6.41 1.89
N GLY A 65 -4.06 7.51 1.22
CA GLY A 65 -4.43 7.53 -0.19
C GLY A 65 -3.29 7.13 -1.11
N VAL A 66 -2.09 7.64 -0.88
CA VAL A 66 -0.89 7.29 -1.67
C VAL A 66 -0.51 5.83 -1.51
N ILE A 67 -0.57 5.27 -0.29
CA ILE A 67 -0.31 3.84 -0.06
C ILE A 67 -1.37 2.97 -0.74
N SER A 68 -2.63 3.37 -0.66
CA SER A 68 -3.73 2.66 -1.35
C SER A 68 -3.55 2.68 -2.86
N LEU A 69 -3.11 3.80 -3.43
CA LEU A 69 -2.79 3.91 -4.84
C LEU A 69 -1.59 3.02 -5.21
N MET A 70 -0.55 2.99 -4.39
CA MET A 70 0.59 2.07 -4.60
C MET A 70 0.13 0.61 -4.63
N LEU A 71 -0.72 0.19 -3.68
CA LEU A 71 -1.28 -1.17 -3.66
C LEU A 71 -2.10 -1.45 -4.93
N LEU A 72 -2.91 -0.50 -5.37
CA LEU A 72 -3.69 -0.63 -6.60
C LEU A 72 -2.79 -0.76 -7.84
N MET A 73 -1.70 0.02 -7.92
CA MET A 73 -0.74 -0.07 -9.02
C MET A 73 0.02 -1.39 -9.00
N ALA A 74 0.39 -1.91 -7.83
CA ALA A 74 0.98 -3.24 -7.69
C ALA A 74 0.02 -4.35 -8.17
N LEU A 75 -1.23 -4.32 -7.74
CA LEU A 75 -2.27 -5.26 -8.22
C LEU A 75 -2.49 -5.15 -9.72
N SER A 76 -2.40 -3.95 -10.30
CA SER A 76 -2.56 -3.74 -11.74
C SER A 76 -1.45 -4.41 -12.58
N THR A 77 -0.32 -4.82 -11.97
CA THR A 77 0.73 -5.54 -12.69
C THR A 77 0.26 -6.87 -13.26
N PHE A 78 -0.74 -7.52 -12.65
CA PHE A 78 -1.37 -8.72 -13.22
C PHE A 78 -2.09 -8.48 -14.56
N ALA A 79 -2.56 -7.25 -14.79
CA ALA A 79 -3.22 -6.85 -16.03
C ALA A 79 -2.25 -6.21 -17.05
N ARG A 80 -0.95 -6.25 -16.80
CA ARG A 80 0.09 -5.73 -17.69
C ARG A 80 0.81 -6.88 -18.39
N PRO A 81 0.68 -7.04 -19.73
CA PRO A 81 1.27 -8.18 -20.45
C PRO A 81 2.79 -8.30 -20.33
N ALA A 82 3.47 -7.19 -20.06
CA ALA A 82 4.93 -7.16 -19.88
C ALA A 82 5.39 -7.69 -18.51
N TRP A 83 4.48 -7.91 -17.56
CA TRP A 83 4.80 -8.46 -16.24
C TRP A 83 4.57 -9.97 -16.18
N GLY A 84 5.56 -10.69 -15.64
CA GLY A 84 5.38 -12.11 -15.32
C GLY A 84 4.43 -12.31 -14.14
N GLN A 85 3.70 -13.42 -14.11
CA GLN A 85 2.73 -13.73 -13.04
C GLN A 85 3.40 -13.80 -11.65
N PHE A 86 4.57 -14.43 -11.57
CA PHE A 86 5.30 -14.57 -10.31
C PHE A 86 5.84 -13.23 -9.78
N PRO A 87 6.52 -12.39 -10.59
CA PRO A 87 6.85 -11.01 -10.19
C PRO A 87 5.64 -10.19 -9.76
N ALA A 88 4.53 -10.24 -10.50
CA ALA A 88 3.30 -9.54 -10.16
C ALA A 88 2.73 -9.99 -8.81
N LEU A 89 2.77 -11.28 -8.50
CA LEU A 89 2.38 -11.81 -7.20
C LEU A 89 3.26 -11.25 -6.07
N LEU A 90 4.58 -11.25 -6.24
CA LEU A 90 5.52 -10.76 -5.23
C LEU A 90 5.32 -9.27 -4.94
N VAL A 91 5.24 -8.42 -5.97
CA VAL A 91 5.04 -6.98 -5.73
C VAL A 91 3.67 -6.69 -5.11
N SER A 92 2.63 -7.44 -5.48
CA SER A 92 1.29 -7.28 -4.92
C SER A 92 1.22 -7.72 -3.46
N LEU A 93 1.83 -8.86 -3.11
CA LEU A 93 1.96 -9.30 -1.72
C LEU A 93 2.77 -8.30 -0.90
N GLY A 94 3.88 -7.81 -1.42
CA GLY A 94 4.71 -6.81 -0.77
C GLY A 94 3.97 -5.50 -0.52
N ALA A 95 3.25 -5.00 -1.52
CA ALA A 95 2.44 -3.79 -1.39
C ALA A 95 1.29 -3.98 -0.39
N GLY A 96 0.66 -5.17 -0.36
CA GLY A 96 -0.36 -5.52 0.63
C GLY A 96 0.20 -5.55 2.06
N LEU A 97 1.35 -6.17 2.28
CA LEU A 97 2.03 -6.20 3.58
C LEU A 97 2.42 -4.79 4.03
N PHE A 98 2.88 -3.95 3.11
CA PHE A 98 3.21 -2.56 3.39
C PHE A 98 1.96 -1.76 3.80
N PHE A 99 0.85 -1.92 3.05
CA PHE A 99 -0.42 -1.31 3.39
C PHE A 99 -0.92 -1.73 4.78
N ILE A 100 -0.77 -3.01 5.13
CA ILE A 100 -1.12 -3.54 6.46
C ILE A 100 -0.23 -2.91 7.53
N SER A 101 1.08 -2.85 7.31
CA SER A 101 2.05 -2.23 8.22
C SER A 101 1.66 -0.79 8.57
N ASP A 102 1.41 0.03 7.56
CA ASP A 102 1.07 1.43 7.76
C ASP A 102 -0.33 1.63 8.35
N SER A 103 -1.26 0.72 8.03
CA SER A 103 -2.58 0.70 8.67
C SER A 103 -2.49 0.40 10.16
N ILE A 104 -1.64 -0.57 10.56
CA ILE A 104 -1.38 -0.89 11.98
C ILE A 104 -0.74 0.31 12.67
N LEU A 105 0.30 0.90 12.07
CA LEU A 105 0.99 2.07 12.62
C LEU A 105 0.03 3.26 12.84
N ALA A 106 -0.79 3.56 11.85
CA ALA A 106 -1.74 4.66 11.93
C ALA A 106 -2.85 4.37 12.95
N PHE A 107 -3.34 3.12 13.02
CA PHE A 107 -4.36 2.71 13.97
C PHE A 107 -3.83 2.75 15.41
N ASP A 108 -2.62 2.23 15.64
CA ASP A 108 -1.93 2.27 16.94
C ASP A 108 -1.71 3.71 17.42
N ARG A 109 -1.31 4.58 16.50
CA ARG A 109 -1.01 5.98 16.80
C ARG A 109 -2.24 6.84 17.05
N PHE A 110 -3.29 6.66 16.26
CA PHE A 110 -4.41 7.62 16.19
C PHE A 110 -5.75 7.04 16.66
N ALA A 111 -5.93 5.73 16.69
CA ALA A 111 -7.20 5.15 17.11
C ALA A 111 -7.10 4.47 18.48
N LYS A 112 -6.42 3.33 18.55
CA LYS A 112 -6.30 2.56 19.80
C LYS A 112 -4.97 1.81 19.83
N PRO A 113 -4.20 1.87 20.96
CA PRO A 113 -2.96 1.12 21.09
C PRO A 113 -3.15 -0.38 20.85
N ILE A 114 -2.25 -0.95 20.05
CA ILE A 114 -2.25 -2.37 19.67
C ILE A 114 -1.14 -3.07 20.45
N ARG A 115 -1.48 -4.15 21.18
CA ARG A 115 -0.47 -4.97 21.83
C ARG A 115 0.50 -5.54 20.79
N PHE A 116 1.80 -5.29 20.98
CA PHE A 116 2.87 -5.63 20.02
C PHE A 116 2.77 -4.90 18.66
N GLY A 117 2.11 -3.74 18.59
CA GLY A 117 1.94 -2.95 17.37
C GLY A 117 3.27 -2.69 16.66
N ASP A 118 4.29 -2.21 17.37
CA ASP A 118 5.63 -1.94 16.80
C ASP A 118 6.25 -3.18 16.14
N MET A 119 6.16 -4.34 16.82
CA MET A 119 6.68 -5.58 16.26
C MET A 119 5.94 -6.00 15.00
N MET A 120 4.61 -5.90 15.00
CA MET A 120 3.78 -6.21 13.83
C MET A 120 4.12 -5.29 12.65
N VAL A 121 4.26 -3.98 12.90
CA VAL A 121 4.70 -3.00 11.91
C VAL A 121 6.05 -3.38 11.32
N MET A 122 7.05 -3.65 12.17
CA MET A 122 8.40 -3.99 11.72
C MET A 122 8.43 -5.26 10.87
N VAL A 123 7.73 -6.32 11.29
CA VAL A 123 7.69 -7.60 10.54
C VAL A 123 7.00 -7.41 9.19
N THR A 124 5.81 -6.82 9.17
CA THR A 124 5.06 -6.64 7.91
C THR A 124 5.75 -5.67 6.96
N TYR A 125 6.36 -4.60 7.48
CA TYR A 125 7.16 -3.66 6.70
C TYR A 125 8.35 -4.34 6.02
N HIS A 126 9.20 -5.07 6.77
CA HIS A 126 10.39 -5.69 6.20
C HIS A 126 10.04 -6.79 5.20
N LEU A 127 9.05 -7.63 5.51
CA LEU A 127 8.55 -8.63 4.56
C LEU A 127 7.98 -7.97 3.31
N GLY A 128 7.24 -6.88 3.46
CA GLY A 128 6.70 -6.09 2.35
C GLY A 128 7.81 -5.57 1.44
N GLN A 129 8.83 -4.93 2.01
CA GLN A 129 9.99 -4.42 1.26
C GLN A 129 10.74 -5.53 0.54
N PHE A 130 10.98 -6.66 1.23
CA PHE A 130 11.64 -7.81 0.63
C PHE A 130 10.85 -8.37 -0.57
N CYS A 131 9.55 -8.54 -0.44
CA CYS A 131 8.70 -9.03 -1.53
C CYS A 131 8.68 -8.07 -2.72
N ILE A 132 8.59 -6.74 -2.49
CA ILE A 132 8.66 -5.76 -3.58
C ILE A 132 10.00 -5.84 -4.28
N ALA A 133 11.12 -5.82 -3.54
CA ALA A 133 12.45 -5.88 -4.12
C ALA A 133 12.68 -7.18 -4.90
N ALA A 134 12.29 -8.33 -4.33
CA ALA A 134 12.40 -9.62 -5.01
C ALA A 134 11.54 -9.68 -6.28
N GLY A 135 10.31 -9.15 -6.24
CA GLY A 135 9.42 -9.11 -7.40
C GLY A 135 9.96 -8.23 -8.53
N VAL A 136 10.50 -7.06 -8.19
CA VAL A 136 11.15 -6.17 -9.19
C VAL A 136 12.39 -6.83 -9.77
N LEU A 137 13.25 -7.41 -8.94
CA LEU A 137 14.43 -8.15 -9.42
C LEU A 137 14.02 -9.30 -10.33
N ALA A 138 13.05 -10.13 -9.95
CA ALA A 138 12.56 -11.23 -10.77
C ALA A 138 11.97 -10.76 -12.11
N GLN A 139 11.38 -9.55 -12.15
CA GLN A 139 10.82 -8.97 -13.38
C GLN A 139 11.90 -8.51 -14.36
N PHE A 140 13.02 -7.99 -13.87
CA PHE A 140 14.01 -7.29 -14.70
C PHE A 140 15.38 -7.99 -14.80
N ALA A 141 15.69 -8.97 -13.93
CA ALA A 141 16.98 -9.66 -13.91
C ALA A 141 17.23 -10.59 -15.12
N GLY A 142 16.22 -10.87 -15.94
CA GLY A 142 16.31 -11.73 -17.12
C GLY A 142 16.16 -11.00 -18.46
N LYS A 143 16.22 -9.66 -18.45
CA LYS A 143 16.05 -8.84 -19.68
C LYS A 143 17.34 -8.20 -20.11
#